data_622e19fba78bd26e417325a50719c9a1
#
_entry.id   622e19fba78bd26e417325a50719c9a1
#
_cell.length_a   1.000
_cell.length_b   1.000
_cell.length_c   1.000
_cell.angle_alpha   90.00
_cell.angle_beta   90.00
_cell.angle_gamma   90.00
#
_symmetry.space_group_name_H-M   'P 1'
#
loop_
_entity.id
_entity.type
_entity.pdbx_description
1 polymer ?
#
loop_
_entity_poly.entity_id
_entity_poly.type
_entity_poly.pdbx_seq_one_letter_code
_entity_poly.pdbx_strand_id
1 'polypeptide(L)' 'MITSYITKKEIHKGEDVKAQDLREGIFNLIKTEYPDFNKDCSITLDELNHYRRHYLSSLIT' A
#
# COMPACT_ATOMS: atom_id res chain seq x y z
N MET A 1 8.38 6.13 -14.99
CA MET A 1 8.73 6.22 -13.57
C MET A 1 7.53 5.85 -12.72
N ILE A 2 7.76 5.06 -11.68
CA ILE A 2 6.70 4.66 -10.77
C ILE A 2 6.75 5.55 -9.54
N THR A 3 5.61 6.07 -9.14
CA THR A 3 5.52 6.97 -8.00
C THR A 3 4.57 6.38 -6.96
N SER A 4 4.95 6.45 -5.69
CA SER A 4 4.09 6.00 -4.60
C SER A 4 2.84 6.87 -4.52
N TYR A 5 1.70 6.24 -4.42
CA TYR A 5 0.43 6.95 -4.23
C TYR A 5 0.39 7.67 -2.89
N ILE A 6 1.00 7.08 -1.87
CA ILE A 6 0.95 7.61 -0.51
C ILE A 6 1.91 8.76 -0.29
N THR A 7 3.20 8.53 -0.53
CA THR A 7 4.24 9.53 -0.26
C THR A 7 4.56 10.43 -1.45
N LYS A 8 4.09 10.05 -2.63
CA LYS A 8 4.37 10.76 -3.89
C LYS A 8 5.86 10.77 -4.24
N LYS A 9 6.63 9.87 -3.66
CA LYS A 9 8.05 9.73 -3.95
C LYS A 9 8.27 8.71 -5.05
N GLU A 10 9.35 8.90 -5.80
CA GLU A 10 9.73 7.98 -6.85
C GLU A 10 10.14 6.63 -6.26
N ILE A 11 9.65 5.56 -6.88
CA ILE A 11 9.93 4.19 -6.45
C ILE A 11 10.95 3.58 -7.39
N HIS A 12 12.00 2.97 -6.84
CA HIS A 12 12.99 2.26 -7.64
C HIS A 12 12.38 1.01 -8.27
N LYS A 13 12.85 0.70 -9.46
CA LYS A 13 12.39 -0.49 -10.18
C LYS A 13 12.63 -1.74 -9.32
N GLY A 14 11.60 -2.53 -9.17
CA GLY A 14 11.66 -3.75 -8.35
C GLY A 14 11.22 -3.56 -6.91
N GLU A 15 11.10 -2.32 -6.46
CA GLU A 15 10.63 -2.03 -5.09
C GLU A 15 9.17 -1.57 -5.06
N ASP A 16 8.56 -1.48 -6.22
CA ASP A 16 7.15 -1.09 -6.32
C ASP A 16 6.24 -2.28 -6.04
N VAL A 17 5.17 -2.01 -5.33
CA VAL A 17 4.13 -3.01 -5.07
C VAL A 17 2.83 -2.45 -5.67
N LYS A 18 2.25 -3.20 -6.59
CA LYS A 18 1.00 -2.78 -7.21
C LYS A 18 -0.17 -3.07 -6.28
N ALA A 19 -1.12 -2.15 -6.26
CA ALA A 19 -2.30 -2.30 -5.41
C ALA A 19 -3.05 -3.60 -5.69
N GLN A 20 -3.07 -4.04 -6.96
CA GLN A 20 -3.74 -5.28 -7.34
C GLN A 20 -3.11 -6.53 -6.73
N ASP A 21 -1.84 -6.44 -6.30
CA ASP A 21 -1.13 -7.55 -5.67
C ASP A 21 -1.29 -7.55 -4.15
N LEU A 22 -1.94 -6.55 -3.60
CA LEU A 22 -2.17 -6.45 -2.16
C LEU A 22 -3.31 -7.36 -1.72
N ARG A 23 -3.22 -7.85 -0.50
CA ARG A 23 -4.33 -8.58 0.10
C ARG A 23 -5.50 -7.63 0.25
N GLU A 24 -6.70 -8.16 0.10
CA GLU A 24 -7.92 -7.37 0.18
C GLU A 24 -8.01 -6.56 1.48
N GLY A 25 -7.64 -7.16 2.60
CA GLY A 25 -7.65 -6.46 3.89
C GLY A 25 -6.71 -5.27 3.93
N ILE A 26 -5.50 -5.44 3.40
CA ILE A 26 -4.52 -4.36 3.34
C ILE A 26 -4.96 -3.29 2.35
N PHE A 27 -5.47 -3.70 1.20
CA PHE A 27 -5.99 -2.77 0.20
C PHE A 27 -7.11 -1.90 0.80
N ASN A 28 -8.05 -2.53 1.50
CA ASN A 28 -9.16 -1.80 2.12
C ASN A 28 -8.69 -0.87 3.22
N LEU A 29 -7.66 -1.25 3.97
CA LEU A 29 -7.08 -0.40 5.01
C LEU A 29 -6.51 0.88 4.40
N ILE A 30 -5.75 0.75 3.31
CA ILE A 30 -5.19 1.90 2.62
C ILE A 30 -6.31 2.76 2.03
N LYS A 31 -7.30 2.13 1.43
CA LYS A 31 -8.43 2.82 0.82
C LYS A 31 -9.25 3.60 1.85
N THR A 32 -9.30 3.13 3.09
CA THR A 32 -9.98 3.85 4.17
C THR A 32 -9.31 5.20 4.45
N GLU A 33 -7.98 5.24 4.39
CA GLU A 33 -7.24 6.48 4.57
C GLU A 33 -7.17 7.32 3.29
N TYR A 34 -7.13 6.66 2.15
CA TYR A 34 -7.01 7.28 0.83
C TYR A 34 -8.14 6.78 -0.07
N PRO A 35 -9.32 7.40 -0.01
CA PRO A 35 -10.49 6.91 -0.77
C PRO A 35 -10.29 6.77 -2.27
N ASP A 36 -9.36 7.55 -2.83
CA ASP A 36 -9.07 7.49 -4.26
C ASP A 36 -8.11 6.36 -4.64
N PHE A 37 -7.59 5.64 -3.66
CA PHE A 37 -6.67 4.54 -3.89
C PHE A 37 -7.38 3.43 -4.67
N ASN A 38 -6.75 2.96 -5.75
CA ASN A 38 -7.32 1.91 -6.59
C ASN A 38 -6.23 0.94 -7.03
N LYS A 39 -6.63 -0.06 -7.80
CA LYS A 39 -5.72 -1.13 -8.21
C LYS A 39 -4.62 -0.68 -9.18
N ASP A 40 -4.76 0.50 -9.77
CA ASP A 40 -3.74 1.05 -10.66
C ASP A 40 -2.65 1.79 -9.89
N CYS A 41 -2.85 2.01 -8.60
CA CYS A 41 -1.86 2.69 -7.76
C CYS A 41 -0.74 1.76 -7.36
N SER A 42 0.40 2.36 -6.99
CA SER A 42 1.56 1.61 -6.51
C SER A 42 2.06 2.22 -5.22
N ILE A 43 2.67 1.40 -4.38
CA ILE A 43 3.27 1.85 -3.12
C ILE A 43 4.64 1.21 -2.98
N THR A 44 5.46 1.70 -2.06
CA THR A 44 6.76 1.11 -1.80
C THR A 44 6.62 -0.13 -0.92
N LEU A 45 7.65 -0.98 -0.94
CA LEU A 45 7.70 -2.14 -0.08
C LEU A 45 7.67 -1.74 1.40
N ASP A 46 8.33 -0.63 1.76
CA ASP A 46 8.32 -0.12 3.13
C ASP A 46 6.91 0.29 3.56
N GLU A 47 6.16 0.92 2.66
CA GLU A 47 4.78 1.30 2.93
C GLU A 47 3.90 0.07 3.09
N LEU A 48 4.11 -0.95 2.27
CA LEU A 48 3.40 -2.21 2.40
C LEU A 48 3.66 -2.83 3.77
N ASN A 49 4.91 -2.87 4.19
CA ASN A 49 5.27 -3.44 5.50
C ASN A 49 4.64 -2.65 6.64
N HIS A 50 4.57 -1.34 6.51
CA HIS A 50 3.92 -0.48 7.51
C HIS A 50 2.44 -0.85 7.66
N TYR A 51 1.73 -0.96 6.55
CA TYR A 51 0.31 -1.31 6.59
C TYR A 51 0.08 -2.75 7.01
N ARG A 52 0.97 -3.62 6.63
CA ARG A 52 0.91 -5.02 7.02
C ARG A 52 1.00 -5.18 8.54
N ARG A 53 1.91 -4.46 9.18
CA ARG A 53 2.02 -4.45 10.64
C ARG A 53 0.77 -3.89 11.29
N HIS A 54 0.26 -2.82 10.73
CA HIS A 54 -0.95 -2.18 11.24
C HIS A 54 -2.14 -3.13 11.13
N TYR A 55 -2.26 -3.82 10.01
CA TYR A 55 -3.32 -4.79 9.76
C TYR A 55 -3.26 -5.95 10.77
N LEU A 56 -2.08 -6.50 10.99
CA LEU A 56 -1.90 -7.59 11.94
C LEU A 56 -2.18 -7.16 13.37
N SER A 57 -1.76 -5.96 13.74
CA SER A 57 -2.04 -5.39 15.05
C SER A 57 -3.55 -5.25 15.28
N SER A 58 -4.27 -4.86 14.26
CA SER A 58 -5.73 -4.73 14.29
C SER A 58 -6.43 -6.05 14.55
N LEU A 59 -5.87 -7.16 14.05
CA LEU A 59 -6.46 -8.49 14.21
C LEU A 59 -6.24 -9.07 15.61
N ILE A 60 -5.21 -8.61 16.31
CA ILE A 60 -4.85 -9.12 17.62
C ILE A 60 -5.67 -8.47 18.73
N THR A 61 -6.12 -7.27 18.50
CA THR A 61 -6.96 -6.58 19.48
C THR A 61 -8.47 -6.94 19.30
#